data_9536053a7ed03bde2572be17731ddc9f
#
_entry.id   9536053a7ed03bde2572be17731ddc9f
#
_cell.length_a   1.000
_cell.length_b   1.000
_cell.length_c   1.000
_cell.angle_alpha   90.00
_cell.angle_beta   90.00
_cell.angle_gamma   90.00
#
_symmetry.space_group_name_H-M   'P 1'
#
loop_
_entity.id
_entity.type
_entity.pdbx_description
1 polymer ?
#
loop_
_entity_poly.entity_id
_entity_poly.type
_entity_poly.pdbx_seq_one_letter_code
_entity_poly.pdbx_strand_id
1 'polypeptide(L)'
;MNILLVGIQGSGKGTLARKLVEKFGYNFFEMGQKLRNFAELAEPESVQVRALLASGSLVGPELVERILLHYRANHSGAPILFDGIPRTPAQKNLFDRVFPEYIVLYLDLSRETAIERLAGRRIDAATGESFPASFEGDFSPFTGHKLVHREDDNEAAVTKRIDTFYANTLPLLALWAGEGKRVYTIDASQSIDDVAKQAEVVVGAYTL
;
A
#
# COMPACT_ATOMS: atom_id res chain seq x y z
N MET A 1 -17.08 -1.83 -6.87
CA MET A 1 -16.64 -0.73 -5.97
C MET A 1 -15.15 -0.81 -5.78
N ASN A 2 -14.40 0.31 -5.97
CA ASN A 2 -12.95 0.32 -5.67
C ASN A 2 -12.68 0.29 -4.17
N ILE A 3 -11.48 -0.16 -3.79
CA ILE A 3 -11.03 -0.23 -2.40
C ILE A 3 -9.73 0.53 -2.24
N LEU A 4 -9.65 1.31 -1.18
CA LEU A 4 -8.45 2.01 -0.77
C LEU A 4 -7.91 1.38 0.52
N LEU A 5 -6.73 0.77 0.47
CA LEU A 5 -6.04 0.27 1.65
C LEU A 5 -5.22 1.39 2.29
N VAL A 6 -5.53 1.70 3.53
CA VAL A 6 -4.82 2.68 4.35
C VAL A 6 -4.26 1.98 5.58
N GLY A 7 -3.09 2.35 6.02
CA GLY A 7 -2.46 1.80 7.21
C GLY A 7 -0.98 2.06 7.24
N ILE A 8 -0.41 2.04 8.42
CA ILE A 8 1.02 2.20 8.65
C ILE A 8 1.83 1.14 7.88
N GLN A 9 3.06 1.40 7.55
CA GLN A 9 3.94 0.36 7.01
C GLN A 9 4.12 -0.76 8.03
N GLY A 10 4.15 -2.01 7.55
CA GLY A 10 4.14 -3.18 8.44
C GLY A 10 2.73 -3.64 8.86
N SER A 11 1.66 -2.90 8.53
CA SER A 11 0.28 -3.32 8.87
C SER A 11 -0.27 -4.51 8.07
N GLY A 12 0.47 -5.02 7.07
CA GLY A 12 0.05 -6.18 6.30
C GLY A 12 -0.82 -5.87 5.08
N LYS A 13 -0.91 -4.60 4.62
CA LYS A 13 -1.70 -4.20 3.44
C LYS A 13 -1.45 -5.07 2.22
N GLY A 14 -0.19 -5.28 1.84
CA GLY A 14 0.15 -6.08 0.66
C GLY A 14 -0.28 -7.55 0.78
N THR A 15 -0.19 -8.14 1.97
CA THR A 15 -0.67 -9.51 2.22
C THR A 15 -2.19 -9.58 2.14
N LEU A 16 -2.90 -8.61 2.74
CA LEU A 16 -4.35 -8.51 2.64
C LEU A 16 -4.78 -8.28 1.18
N ALA A 17 -4.09 -7.38 0.47
CA ALA A 17 -4.40 -7.09 -0.93
C ALA A 17 -4.40 -8.35 -1.79
N ARG A 18 -3.39 -9.21 -1.66
CA ARG A 18 -3.33 -10.47 -2.41
C ARG A 18 -4.50 -11.39 -2.13
N LYS A 19 -4.85 -11.57 -0.85
CA LYS A 19 -6.02 -12.41 -0.47
C LYS A 19 -7.33 -11.86 -1.05
N LEU A 20 -7.51 -10.54 -1.03
CA LEU A 20 -8.71 -9.90 -1.60
C LEU A 20 -8.71 -9.98 -3.14
N VAL A 21 -7.57 -9.81 -3.79
CA VAL A 21 -7.44 -9.98 -5.24
C VAL A 21 -7.78 -11.41 -5.66
N GLU A 22 -7.20 -12.39 -4.99
CA GLU A 22 -7.44 -13.80 -5.26
C GLU A 22 -8.92 -14.18 -5.07
N LYS A 23 -9.53 -13.70 -4.00
CA LYS A 23 -10.90 -14.06 -3.65
C LYS A 23 -11.98 -13.33 -4.47
N PHE A 24 -11.77 -12.04 -4.76
CA PHE A 24 -12.81 -11.17 -5.33
C PHE A 24 -12.47 -10.65 -6.74
N GLY A 25 -11.30 -10.98 -7.29
CA GLY A 25 -10.92 -10.62 -8.65
C GLY A 25 -10.61 -9.13 -8.85
N TYR A 26 -10.17 -8.42 -7.81
CA TYR A 26 -9.74 -7.02 -7.94
C TYR A 26 -8.48 -6.89 -8.77
N ASN A 27 -8.37 -5.79 -9.49
CA ASN A 27 -7.09 -5.37 -10.03
C ASN A 27 -6.27 -4.69 -8.94
N PHE A 28 -5.00 -5.06 -8.80
CA PHE A 28 -4.15 -4.49 -7.76
C PHE A 28 -3.29 -3.34 -8.27
N PHE A 29 -3.41 -2.20 -7.61
CA PHE A 29 -2.57 -1.04 -7.84
C PHE A 29 -1.75 -0.73 -6.58
N GLU A 30 -0.44 -0.92 -6.63
CA GLU A 30 0.50 -0.55 -5.58
C GLU A 30 1.36 0.62 -6.04
N MET A 31 1.17 1.82 -5.44
CA MET A 31 1.92 3.03 -5.82
C MET A 31 3.44 2.83 -5.61
N GLY A 32 3.84 2.17 -4.53
CA GLY A 32 5.25 1.90 -4.28
C GLY A 32 5.92 1.09 -5.39
N GLN A 33 5.24 0.07 -5.92
CA GLN A 33 5.78 -0.72 -7.04
C GLN A 33 5.83 0.11 -8.34
N LYS A 34 4.79 0.92 -8.61
CA LYS A 34 4.80 1.81 -9.78
C LYS A 34 5.97 2.80 -9.74
N LEU A 35 6.27 3.34 -8.56
CA LEU A 35 7.40 4.25 -8.36
C LEU A 35 8.75 3.53 -8.48
N ARG A 36 8.89 2.31 -7.97
CA ARG A 36 10.12 1.51 -8.14
C ARG A 36 10.37 1.22 -9.62
N ASN A 37 9.35 0.76 -10.34
CA ASN A 37 9.46 0.52 -11.78
C ASN A 37 9.84 1.79 -12.54
N PHE A 38 9.24 2.93 -12.18
CA PHE A 38 9.61 4.24 -12.77
C PHE A 38 11.07 4.61 -12.45
N ALA A 39 11.54 4.33 -11.24
CA ALA A 39 12.93 4.61 -10.83
C ALA A 39 13.98 3.81 -11.64
N GLU A 40 13.60 2.68 -12.25
CA GLU A 40 14.47 1.85 -13.09
C GLU A 40 14.58 2.37 -14.54
N LEU A 41 13.67 3.28 -14.94
CA LEU A 41 13.70 3.84 -16.29
C LEU A 41 14.91 4.78 -16.49
N ALA A 42 15.31 4.97 -17.74
CA ALA A 42 16.37 5.92 -18.13
C ALA A 42 15.84 7.36 -18.31
N GLU A 43 14.91 7.77 -17.46
CA GLU A 43 14.29 9.10 -17.49
C GLU A 43 15.01 10.05 -16.53
N PRO A 44 15.15 11.34 -16.84
CA PRO A 44 15.78 12.31 -15.95
C PRO A 44 15.18 12.35 -14.53
N GLU A 45 13.87 12.21 -14.40
CA GLU A 45 13.15 12.20 -13.13
C GLU A 45 13.39 10.94 -12.31
N SER A 46 13.83 9.84 -12.92
CA SER A 46 14.05 8.55 -12.23
C SER A 46 15.11 8.64 -11.15
N VAL A 47 16.13 9.48 -11.33
CA VAL A 47 17.16 9.73 -10.32
C VAL A 47 16.57 10.36 -9.06
N GLN A 48 15.69 11.34 -9.25
CA GLN A 48 15.00 11.99 -8.13
C GLN A 48 14.05 11.02 -7.43
N VAL A 49 13.31 10.20 -8.17
CA VAL A 49 12.40 9.20 -7.59
C VAL A 49 13.17 8.16 -6.78
N ARG A 50 14.32 7.67 -7.25
CA ARG A 50 15.21 6.78 -6.48
C ARG A 50 15.62 7.40 -5.15
N ALA A 51 16.06 8.66 -5.17
CA ALA A 51 16.46 9.37 -3.94
C ALA A 51 15.30 9.53 -2.95
N LEU A 52 14.08 9.84 -3.43
CA LEU A 52 12.88 9.96 -2.61
C LEU A 52 12.49 8.62 -1.99
N LEU A 53 12.53 7.53 -2.77
CA LEU A 53 12.24 6.18 -2.27
C LEU A 53 13.25 5.75 -1.19
N ALA A 54 14.54 5.93 -1.45
CA ALA A 54 15.62 5.58 -0.51
C ALA A 54 15.51 6.35 0.81
N SER A 55 15.10 7.62 0.77
CA SER A 55 14.92 8.46 1.97
C SER A 55 13.56 8.27 2.66
N GLY A 56 12.66 7.46 2.11
CA GLY A 56 11.29 7.32 2.62
C GLY A 56 10.39 8.55 2.43
N SER A 57 10.82 9.49 1.57
CA SER A 57 10.06 10.71 1.27
C SER A 57 8.91 10.45 0.29
N LEU A 58 7.93 11.36 0.27
CA LEU A 58 6.82 11.30 -0.70
C LEU A 58 7.24 11.94 -2.03
N VAL A 59 6.70 11.40 -3.12
CA VAL A 59 6.80 12.01 -4.45
C VAL A 59 5.78 13.14 -4.60
N GLY A 60 6.09 14.09 -5.49
CA GLY A 60 5.21 15.22 -5.78
C GLY A 60 3.88 14.82 -6.43
N PRO A 61 2.84 15.66 -6.28
CA PRO A 61 1.51 15.38 -6.79
C PRO A 61 1.47 15.23 -8.31
N GLU A 62 2.32 15.91 -9.05
CA GLU A 62 2.34 15.88 -10.52
C GLU A 62 2.70 14.50 -11.06
N LEU A 63 3.71 13.85 -10.47
CA LEU A 63 4.08 12.48 -10.85
C LEU A 63 2.99 11.49 -10.45
N VAL A 64 2.40 11.66 -9.27
CA VAL A 64 1.27 10.85 -8.81
C VAL A 64 0.09 10.95 -9.79
N GLU A 65 -0.25 12.16 -10.23
CA GLU A 65 -1.33 12.39 -11.20
C GLU A 65 -1.06 11.67 -12.52
N ARG A 66 0.13 11.83 -13.08
CA ARG A 66 0.51 11.14 -14.33
C ARG A 66 0.36 9.63 -14.21
N ILE A 67 0.83 9.05 -13.11
CA ILE A 67 0.71 7.60 -12.86
C ILE A 67 -0.77 7.17 -12.78
N LEU A 68 -1.60 7.90 -12.04
CA LEU A 68 -3.02 7.57 -11.89
C LEU A 68 -3.80 7.71 -13.20
N LEU A 69 -3.58 8.79 -13.95
CA LEU A 69 -4.23 9.01 -15.25
C LEU A 69 -3.81 7.96 -16.28
N HIS A 70 -2.51 7.66 -16.34
CA HIS A 70 -1.99 6.59 -17.21
C HIS A 70 -2.61 5.23 -16.84
N TYR A 71 -2.69 4.91 -15.55
CA TYR A 71 -3.30 3.67 -15.10
C TYR A 71 -4.79 3.61 -15.46
N ARG A 72 -5.54 4.69 -15.21
CA ARG A 72 -6.96 4.76 -15.55
C ARG A 72 -7.22 4.57 -17.05
N ALA A 73 -6.39 5.20 -17.90
CA ALA A 73 -6.53 5.10 -19.35
C ALA A 73 -6.29 3.69 -19.90
N ASN A 74 -5.41 2.92 -19.23
CA ASN A 74 -5.03 1.58 -19.66
C ASN A 74 -5.73 0.46 -18.88
N HIS A 75 -6.66 0.82 -18.01
CA HIS A 75 -7.35 -0.12 -17.14
C HIS A 75 -8.86 -0.04 -17.35
N SER A 76 -9.46 -1.12 -17.84
CA SER A 76 -10.91 -1.20 -18.08
C SER A 76 -11.53 -2.38 -17.34
N GLY A 77 -12.67 -2.14 -16.68
CA GLY A 77 -13.66 -3.14 -16.32
C GLY A 77 -13.67 -3.53 -14.83
N ALA A 78 -12.72 -4.27 -14.32
CA ALA A 78 -12.78 -4.77 -12.94
C ALA A 78 -12.46 -3.69 -11.90
N PRO A 79 -13.06 -3.77 -10.70
CA PRO A 79 -12.76 -2.83 -9.62
C PRO A 79 -11.29 -2.94 -9.19
N ILE A 80 -10.75 -1.83 -8.66
CA ILE A 80 -9.35 -1.69 -8.32
C ILE A 80 -9.20 -1.65 -6.80
N LEU A 81 -8.19 -2.38 -6.31
CA LEU A 81 -7.70 -2.27 -4.95
C LEU A 81 -6.41 -1.46 -4.97
N PHE A 82 -6.43 -0.29 -4.31
CA PHE A 82 -5.32 0.64 -4.24
C PHE A 82 -4.54 0.49 -2.94
N ASP A 83 -3.21 0.42 -3.01
CA ASP A 83 -2.30 0.51 -1.87
C ASP A 83 -1.27 1.61 -2.07
N GLY A 84 -0.99 2.35 -1.00
CA GLY A 84 0.07 3.35 -0.95
C GLY A 84 -0.28 4.71 -1.54
N ILE A 85 -1.56 4.98 -1.81
CA ILE A 85 -2.10 6.26 -2.28
C ILE A 85 -3.56 6.43 -1.83
N PRO A 86 -4.04 7.66 -1.51
CA PRO A 86 -3.25 8.87 -1.28
C PRO A 86 -2.53 8.84 0.07
N ARG A 87 -1.49 9.68 0.22
CA ARG A 87 -0.75 9.83 1.47
C ARG A 87 -0.78 11.26 2.03
N THR A 88 -1.34 12.20 1.29
CA THR A 88 -1.49 13.60 1.69
C THR A 88 -2.85 14.14 1.26
N PRO A 89 -3.35 15.25 1.84
CA PRO A 89 -4.59 15.89 1.38
C PRO A 89 -4.55 16.29 -0.10
N ALA A 90 -3.41 16.78 -0.60
CA ALA A 90 -3.26 17.12 -2.02
C ALA A 90 -3.42 15.89 -2.92
N GLN A 91 -2.78 14.76 -2.56
CA GLN A 91 -2.94 13.50 -3.28
C GLN A 91 -4.37 12.96 -3.18
N LYS A 92 -5.05 13.14 -2.03
CA LYS A 92 -6.44 12.73 -1.87
C LYS A 92 -7.36 13.49 -2.84
N ASN A 93 -7.25 14.81 -2.88
CA ASN A 93 -8.06 15.63 -3.78
C ASN A 93 -7.86 15.25 -5.26
N LEU A 94 -6.63 14.91 -5.61
CA LEU A 94 -6.28 14.43 -6.93
C LEU A 94 -6.87 13.04 -7.19
N PHE A 95 -6.72 12.11 -6.24
CA PHE A 95 -7.25 10.77 -6.32
C PHE A 95 -8.77 10.77 -6.51
N ASP A 96 -9.49 11.62 -5.75
CA ASP A 96 -10.95 11.75 -5.82
C ASP A 96 -11.43 12.24 -7.19
N ARG A 97 -10.64 13.09 -7.88
CA ARG A 97 -10.97 13.50 -9.26
C ARG A 97 -10.83 12.36 -10.27
N VAL A 98 -9.84 11.48 -10.04
CA VAL A 98 -9.56 10.37 -10.97
C VAL A 98 -10.44 9.15 -10.65
N PHE A 99 -10.63 8.84 -9.39
CA PHE A 99 -11.39 7.68 -8.89
C PHE A 99 -12.37 8.09 -7.78
N PRO A 100 -13.54 8.68 -8.12
CA PRO A 100 -14.46 9.23 -7.11
C PRO A 100 -15.16 8.18 -6.25
N GLU A 101 -15.31 6.94 -6.75
CA GLU A 101 -16.09 5.89 -6.10
C GLU A 101 -15.20 4.81 -5.48
N TYR A 102 -15.11 4.81 -4.15
CA TYR A 102 -14.34 3.83 -3.37
C TYR A 102 -14.79 3.78 -1.91
N ILE A 103 -14.43 2.69 -1.24
CA ILE A 103 -14.45 2.56 0.21
C ILE A 103 -13.02 2.54 0.74
N VAL A 104 -12.84 2.91 2.00
CA VAL A 104 -11.54 2.89 2.69
C VAL A 104 -11.50 1.75 3.69
N LEU A 105 -10.50 0.87 3.58
CA LEU A 105 -10.16 -0.10 4.60
C LEU A 105 -8.91 0.39 5.34
N TYR A 106 -9.09 0.80 6.58
CA TYR A 106 -8.00 1.24 7.45
C TYR A 106 -7.51 0.07 8.29
N LEU A 107 -6.26 -0.35 8.06
CA LEU A 107 -5.58 -1.36 8.86
C LEU A 107 -4.93 -0.67 10.05
N ASP A 108 -5.58 -0.77 11.20
CA ASP A 108 -5.10 -0.18 12.45
C ASP A 108 -4.04 -1.07 13.08
N LEU A 109 -2.85 -0.49 13.27
CA LEU A 109 -1.70 -1.17 13.89
C LEU A 109 -0.88 -0.14 14.68
N SER A 110 -0.41 -0.54 15.86
CA SER A 110 0.44 0.33 16.67
C SER A 110 1.81 0.59 16.01
N ARG A 111 2.41 1.73 16.35
CA ARG A 111 3.74 2.11 15.87
C ARG A 111 4.80 1.07 16.23
N GLU A 112 4.76 0.60 17.45
CA GLU A 112 5.70 -0.36 18.01
C GLU A 112 5.66 -1.68 17.23
N THR A 113 4.47 -2.24 17.06
CA THR A 113 4.29 -3.49 16.31
C THR A 113 4.68 -3.31 14.83
N ALA A 114 4.42 -2.14 14.25
CA ALA A 114 4.83 -1.84 12.88
C ALA A 114 6.36 -1.86 12.72
N ILE A 115 7.09 -1.25 13.65
CA ILE A 115 8.57 -1.26 13.67
C ILE A 115 9.11 -2.69 13.82
N GLU A 116 8.58 -3.45 14.76
CA GLU A 116 8.96 -4.85 14.97
C GLU A 116 8.78 -5.71 13.71
N ARG A 117 7.62 -5.57 13.05
CA ARG A 117 7.34 -6.31 11.81
C ARG A 117 8.26 -5.93 10.65
N LEU A 118 8.67 -4.66 10.58
CA LEU A 118 9.55 -4.17 9.52
C LEU A 118 11.01 -4.55 9.74
N ALA A 119 11.49 -4.60 10.98
CA ALA A 119 12.88 -4.91 11.33
C ALA A 119 13.35 -6.28 10.82
N GLY A 120 12.45 -7.27 10.75
CA GLY A 120 12.78 -8.63 10.29
C GLY A 120 12.18 -8.98 8.92
N ARG A 121 11.61 -8.02 8.22
CA ARG A 121 10.94 -8.25 6.95
C ARG A 121 11.93 -8.60 5.84
N ARG A 122 11.62 -9.67 5.10
CA ARG A 122 12.28 -10.02 3.84
C ARG A 122 11.28 -9.95 2.69
N ILE A 123 11.78 -9.79 1.50
CA ILE A 123 10.95 -9.78 0.29
C ILE A 123 11.52 -10.73 -0.76
N ASP A 124 10.63 -11.23 -1.59
CA ASP A 124 10.99 -11.76 -2.91
C ASP A 124 11.19 -10.58 -3.86
N ALA A 125 12.42 -10.38 -4.32
CA ALA A 125 12.77 -9.24 -5.17
C ALA A 125 12.05 -9.26 -6.53
N ALA A 126 11.67 -10.43 -7.03
CA ALA A 126 10.99 -10.56 -8.32
C ALA A 126 9.51 -10.17 -8.26
N THR A 127 8.84 -10.47 -7.14
CA THR A 127 7.39 -10.22 -6.99
C THR A 127 7.05 -9.06 -6.06
N GLY A 128 8.02 -8.62 -5.24
CA GLY A 128 7.79 -7.66 -4.15
C GLY A 128 7.05 -8.25 -2.96
N GLU A 129 6.80 -9.57 -2.95
CA GLU A 129 6.10 -10.25 -1.86
C GLU A 129 6.88 -10.18 -0.56
N SER A 130 6.16 -9.82 0.52
CA SER A 130 6.77 -9.65 1.85
C SER A 130 6.58 -10.88 2.73
N PHE A 131 7.65 -11.24 3.43
CA PHE A 131 7.70 -12.35 4.37
C PHE A 131 8.06 -11.81 5.76
N PRO A 132 7.34 -12.19 6.82
CA PRO A 132 7.63 -11.75 8.18
C PRO A 132 8.97 -12.36 8.68
N ALA A 133 9.52 -11.79 9.75
CA ALA A 133 10.73 -12.32 10.39
C ALA A 133 10.58 -13.78 10.86
N SER A 134 9.35 -14.17 11.24
CA SER A 134 8.99 -15.52 11.65
C SER A 134 8.90 -16.54 10.51
N PHE A 135 9.03 -16.11 9.26
CA PHE A 135 9.02 -17.05 8.14
C PHE A 135 10.32 -17.88 8.14
N GLU A 136 10.17 -19.19 8.26
CA GLU A 136 11.27 -20.14 8.21
C GLU A 136 11.68 -20.44 6.77
N GLY A 137 12.95 -20.23 6.46
CA GLY A 137 13.51 -20.44 5.12
C GLY A 137 14.00 -19.15 4.45
N ASP A 138 14.93 -19.32 3.50
CA ASP A 138 15.59 -18.23 2.78
C ASP A 138 15.06 -18.04 1.36
N PHE A 139 14.10 -18.83 0.94
CA PHE A 139 13.56 -18.82 -0.42
C PHE A 139 12.05 -18.64 -0.41
N SER A 140 11.54 -17.91 -1.40
CA SER A 140 10.10 -17.76 -1.62
C SER A 140 9.46 -19.10 -1.97
N PRO A 141 8.41 -19.56 -1.27
CA PRO A 141 7.73 -20.80 -1.58
C PRO A 141 6.94 -20.73 -2.90
N PHE A 142 6.75 -19.53 -3.45
CA PHE A 142 5.98 -19.30 -4.66
C PHE A 142 6.86 -19.21 -5.92
N THR A 143 8.05 -18.63 -5.80
CA THR A 143 8.93 -18.37 -6.95
C THR A 143 10.25 -19.15 -6.88
N GLY A 144 10.62 -19.65 -5.69
CA GLY A 144 11.93 -20.26 -5.45
C GLY A 144 13.09 -19.26 -5.37
N HIS A 145 12.83 -17.95 -5.49
CA HIS A 145 13.88 -16.93 -5.37
C HIS A 145 14.31 -16.73 -3.92
N LYS A 146 15.57 -16.36 -3.74
CA LYS A 146 16.11 -16.02 -2.43
C LYS A 146 15.46 -14.76 -1.91
N LEU A 147 15.03 -14.79 -0.64
CA LEU A 147 14.47 -13.64 0.05
C LEU A 147 15.58 -12.67 0.45
N VAL A 148 15.34 -11.38 0.25
CA VAL A 148 16.29 -10.31 0.55
C VAL A 148 15.65 -9.24 1.43
N HIS A 149 16.47 -8.50 2.18
CA HIS A 149 16.00 -7.27 2.82
C HIS A 149 15.79 -6.18 1.76
N ARG A 150 14.78 -5.36 1.95
CA ARG A 150 14.57 -4.22 1.05
C ARG A 150 15.60 -3.14 1.33
N GLU A 151 16.19 -2.58 0.29
CA GLU A 151 17.18 -1.50 0.40
C GLU A 151 16.60 -0.24 1.08
N ASP A 152 15.30 0.01 0.87
CA ASP A 152 14.58 1.14 1.44
C ASP A 152 13.98 0.87 2.84
N ASP A 153 14.28 -0.27 3.48
CA ASP A 153 13.87 -0.61 4.85
C ASP A 153 14.99 -0.37 5.88
N ASN A 154 15.86 0.59 5.63
CA ASN A 154 16.78 1.04 6.67
C ASN A 154 16.03 1.82 7.77
N GLU A 155 16.60 1.83 8.99
CA GLU A 155 15.95 2.39 10.18
C GLU A 155 15.49 3.85 9.99
N ALA A 156 16.32 4.69 9.39
CA ALA A 156 16.00 6.10 9.15
C ALA A 156 14.81 6.26 8.17
N ALA A 157 14.80 5.48 7.09
CA ALA A 157 13.71 5.52 6.11
C ALA A 157 12.40 4.95 6.70
N VAL A 158 12.48 3.87 7.49
CA VAL A 158 11.32 3.30 8.19
C VAL A 158 10.73 4.31 9.16
N THR A 159 11.55 4.92 10.01
CA THR A 159 11.12 5.94 10.98
C THR A 159 10.43 7.10 10.26
N LYS A 160 11.08 7.65 9.21
CA LYS A 160 10.53 8.75 8.44
C LYS A 160 9.17 8.41 7.79
N ARG A 161 9.02 7.21 7.27
CA ARG A 161 7.74 6.77 6.67
C ARG A 161 6.64 6.64 7.70
N ILE A 162 6.98 6.14 8.88
CA ILE A 162 6.04 6.02 10.00
C ILE A 162 5.61 7.42 10.45
N ASP A 163 6.54 8.34 10.65
CA ASP A 163 6.25 9.73 11.01
C ASP A 163 5.41 10.43 9.94
N THR A 164 5.74 10.21 8.66
CA THR A 164 4.96 10.71 7.53
C THR A 164 3.52 10.17 7.52
N PHE A 165 3.33 8.88 7.88
CA PHE A 165 2.00 8.30 7.98
C PHE A 165 1.17 9.01 9.05
N TYR A 166 1.70 9.19 10.26
CA TYR A 166 0.97 9.88 11.34
C TYR A 166 0.71 11.35 11.03
N ALA A 167 1.68 12.05 10.44
CA ALA A 167 1.55 13.47 10.13
C ALA A 167 0.61 13.77 8.96
N ASN A 168 0.56 12.92 7.95
CA ASN A 168 -0.11 13.24 6.68
C ASN A 168 -1.21 12.26 6.29
N THR A 169 -1.02 10.95 6.52
CA THR A 169 -1.95 9.94 6.00
C THR A 169 -3.05 9.60 6.99
N LEU A 170 -2.72 9.44 8.27
CA LEU A 170 -3.72 9.14 9.30
C LEU A 170 -4.81 10.22 9.38
N PRO A 171 -4.51 11.53 9.31
CA PRO A 171 -5.54 12.57 9.31
C PRO A 171 -6.54 12.49 8.14
N LEU A 172 -6.20 11.81 7.05
CA LEU A 172 -7.12 11.63 5.92
C LEU A 172 -8.37 10.82 6.31
N LEU A 173 -8.28 9.97 7.34
CA LEU A 173 -9.44 9.21 7.83
C LEU A 173 -10.57 10.14 8.28
N ALA A 174 -10.23 11.21 9.00
CA ALA A 174 -11.20 12.21 9.43
C ALA A 174 -11.76 13.02 8.24
N LEU A 175 -10.93 13.33 7.23
CA LEU A 175 -11.40 14.00 6.02
C LEU A 175 -12.38 13.13 5.24
N TRP A 176 -12.05 11.85 5.01
CA TRP A 176 -12.96 10.91 4.34
C TRP A 176 -14.28 10.75 5.09
N ALA A 177 -14.23 10.58 6.41
CA ALA A 177 -15.43 10.48 7.23
C ALA A 177 -16.30 11.76 7.15
N GLY A 178 -15.67 12.95 7.23
CA GLY A 178 -16.34 14.24 7.10
C GLY A 178 -16.98 14.48 5.73
N GLU A 179 -16.44 13.87 4.67
CA GLU A 179 -16.98 13.90 3.31
C GLU A 179 -18.01 12.80 3.03
N GLY A 180 -18.37 11.99 4.03
CA GLY A 180 -19.35 10.91 3.92
C GLY A 180 -18.81 9.66 3.20
N LYS A 181 -17.49 9.53 3.02
CA LYS A 181 -16.88 8.29 2.53
C LYS A 181 -16.98 7.20 3.60
N ARG A 182 -17.16 5.96 3.16
CA ARG A 182 -17.22 4.81 4.06
C ARG A 182 -15.81 4.38 4.43
N VAL A 183 -15.49 4.51 5.72
CA VAL A 183 -14.20 4.11 6.31
C VAL A 183 -14.44 2.95 7.26
N TYR A 184 -13.79 1.82 7.03
CA TYR A 184 -13.86 0.63 7.87
C TYR A 184 -12.51 0.38 8.52
N THR A 185 -12.51 0.25 9.83
CA THR A 185 -11.30 -0.07 10.60
C THR A 185 -11.17 -1.59 10.75
N ILE A 186 -10.01 -2.11 10.41
CA ILE A 186 -9.62 -3.51 10.54
C ILE A 186 -8.50 -3.58 11.58
N ASP A 187 -8.67 -4.39 12.61
CA ASP A 187 -7.62 -4.63 13.61
C ASP A 187 -6.48 -5.47 13.01
N ALA A 188 -5.41 -4.79 12.62
CA ALA A 188 -4.25 -5.41 12.00
C ALA A 188 -3.24 -6.02 12.99
N SER A 189 -3.52 -6.00 14.30
CA SER A 189 -2.71 -6.67 15.31
C SER A 189 -2.91 -8.19 15.31
N GLN A 190 -4.03 -8.65 14.78
CA GLN A 190 -4.45 -10.04 14.75
C GLN A 190 -3.69 -10.89 13.72
N SER A 191 -4.02 -12.18 13.64
CA SER A 191 -3.44 -13.07 12.63
C SER A 191 -3.82 -12.63 11.20
N ILE A 192 -2.98 -12.99 10.23
CA ILE A 192 -3.23 -12.69 8.80
C ILE A 192 -4.61 -13.17 8.36
N ASP A 193 -5.05 -14.34 8.84
CA ASP A 193 -6.33 -14.91 8.46
C ASP A 193 -7.50 -14.20 9.12
N ASP A 194 -7.38 -13.74 10.34
CA ASP A 194 -8.43 -12.98 11.02
C ASP A 194 -8.56 -11.56 10.46
N VAL A 195 -7.45 -10.91 10.12
CA VAL A 195 -7.44 -9.64 9.36
C VAL A 195 -8.14 -9.81 8.01
N ALA A 196 -7.84 -10.90 7.29
CA ALA A 196 -8.47 -11.18 6.01
C ALA A 196 -9.99 -11.41 6.17
N LYS A 197 -10.43 -12.20 7.14
CA LYS A 197 -11.86 -12.43 7.41
C LYS A 197 -12.61 -11.14 7.71
N GLN A 198 -12.06 -10.24 8.54
CA GLN A 198 -12.68 -8.94 8.81
C GLN A 198 -12.86 -8.13 7.52
N ALA A 199 -11.81 -8.04 6.69
CA ALA A 199 -11.87 -7.32 5.43
C ALA A 199 -12.84 -7.96 4.42
N GLU A 200 -12.88 -9.29 4.34
CA GLU A 200 -13.78 -10.04 3.45
C GLU A 200 -15.26 -9.80 3.75
N VAL A 201 -15.61 -9.68 5.03
CA VAL A 201 -16.99 -9.33 5.44
C VAL A 201 -17.38 -7.97 4.89
N VAL A 202 -16.48 -6.98 5.01
CA VAL A 202 -16.74 -5.65 4.47
C VAL A 202 -16.82 -5.66 2.95
N VAL A 203 -15.83 -6.26 2.29
CA VAL A 203 -15.72 -6.28 0.81
C VAL A 203 -16.88 -7.06 0.18
N GLY A 204 -17.27 -8.19 0.78
CA GLY A 204 -18.38 -9.01 0.32
C GLY A 204 -19.70 -8.26 0.21
N ALA A 205 -19.93 -7.25 1.05
CA ALA A 205 -21.12 -6.40 0.97
C ALA A 205 -21.15 -5.47 -0.25
N TYR A 206 -20.05 -5.35 -1.01
CA TYR A 206 -19.92 -4.50 -2.20
C TYR A 206 -19.69 -5.26 -3.50
N THR A 207 -19.66 -6.58 -3.44
CA THR A 207 -19.39 -7.45 -4.61
C THR A 207 -20.63 -8.21 -5.09
N LEU A 208 -21.78 -7.96 -4.45
CA LEU A 208 -23.10 -8.51 -4.85
C LEU A 208 -23.73 -7.69 -5.97
#